data_2679ffafe271f957211057370a09f983
#
_entry.id   2679ffafe271f957211057370a09f983
#
_cell.length_a   1.000
_cell.length_b   1.000
_cell.length_c   1.000
_cell.angle_alpha   90.00
_cell.angle_beta   90.00
_cell.angle_gamma   90.00
#
_symmetry.space_group_name_H-M   'P 1'
#
loop_
_entity.id
_entity.type
_entity.pdbx_description
1 polymer ?
#
loop_
_entity_poly.entity_id
_entity_poly.type
_entity_poly.pdbx_seq_one_letter_code
_entity_poly.pdbx_strand_id
1 'polypeptide(L)'
;FRKAGDFMAFDTRELFARLLKCESGGEGIEGMRAVASVIINRSTVPYGEFARISNGGDVRAIITQPNQFTCLKTSVGGQYNSQNVYNIVPEDIHYEIADWALAGNTDSSVGNSLFYFNPYSLTCPNYFPTNIGVIYNRIGKHCFYSPTQAYKNT
;
A
#
# COMPACT_ATOMS: atom_id res chain seq x y z
N PHE A 1 1.70 -25.66 -2.07
CA PHE A 1 2.18 -24.52 -2.86
C PHE A 1 1.02 -23.83 -3.57
N ARG A 2 0.88 -22.53 -3.39
CA ARG A 2 -0.19 -21.74 -3.98
C ARG A 2 0.31 -20.95 -5.18
N LYS A 3 -0.52 -20.89 -6.22
CA LYS A 3 -0.23 -20.09 -7.42
C LYS A 3 -0.48 -18.61 -7.16
N ALA A 4 0.18 -17.75 -7.94
CA ALA A 4 -0.18 -16.34 -7.97
C ALA A 4 -1.67 -16.21 -8.30
N GLY A 5 -2.41 -15.41 -7.55
CA GLY A 5 -3.84 -15.26 -7.72
C GLY A 5 -4.70 -16.04 -6.74
N ASP A 6 -4.12 -17.01 -5.99
CA ASP A 6 -4.88 -17.73 -4.95
C ASP A 6 -5.32 -16.80 -3.81
N PHE A 7 -4.79 -15.55 -3.76
CA PHE A 7 -5.25 -14.54 -2.82
C PHE A 7 -6.75 -14.26 -2.96
N MET A 8 -7.37 -14.67 -4.06
CA MET A 8 -8.82 -14.60 -4.25
C MET A 8 -9.58 -15.39 -3.19
N ALA A 9 -8.94 -16.36 -2.52
CA ALA A 9 -9.53 -17.09 -1.40
C ALA A 9 -9.72 -16.21 -0.16
N PHE A 10 -8.98 -15.10 -0.05
CA PHE A 10 -9.11 -14.15 1.04
C PHE A 10 -10.14 -13.08 0.68
N ASP A 11 -11.02 -12.73 1.63
CA ASP A 11 -11.85 -11.54 1.45
C ASP A 11 -10.97 -10.26 1.55
N THR A 12 -11.56 -9.12 1.23
CA THR A 12 -10.81 -7.86 1.19
C THR A 12 -10.21 -7.51 2.56
N ARG A 13 -10.95 -7.73 3.63
CA ARG A 13 -10.50 -7.47 5.00
C ARG A 13 -9.28 -8.32 5.36
N GLU A 14 -9.38 -9.62 5.10
CA GLU A 14 -8.29 -10.56 5.38
C GLU A 14 -7.05 -10.22 4.56
N LEU A 15 -7.25 -9.98 3.28
CA LEU A 15 -6.14 -9.63 2.37
C LEU A 15 -5.47 -8.32 2.80
N PHE A 16 -6.26 -7.33 3.17
CA PHE A 16 -5.74 -6.03 3.63
C PHE A 16 -4.91 -6.19 4.92
N ALA A 17 -5.43 -6.95 5.89
CA ALA A 17 -4.71 -7.19 7.14
C ALA A 17 -3.37 -7.91 6.89
N ARG A 18 -3.36 -8.90 6.02
CA ARG A 18 -2.13 -9.64 5.65
C ARG A 18 -1.13 -8.72 4.96
N LEU A 19 -1.62 -7.88 4.05
CA LEU A 19 -0.78 -6.91 3.35
C LEU A 19 -0.15 -5.92 4.32
N LEU A 20 -0.94 -5.37 5.24
CA LEU A 20 -0.44 -4.41 6.24
C LEU A 20 0.68 -5.00 7.09
N LYS A 21 0.51 -6.22 7.56
CA LYS A 21 1.54 -6.90 8.33
C LYS A 21 2.79 -7.13 7.50
N CYS A 22 2.64 -7.56 6.26
CA CYS A 22 3.76 -7.85 5.37
C CYS A 22 4.52 -6.58 5.00
N GLU A 23 3.80 -5.51 4.61
CA GLU A 23 4.41 -4.28 4.10
C GLU A 23 4.96 -3.38 5.22
N SER A 24 4.33 -3.38 6.38
CA SER A 24 4.61 -2.37 7.40
C SER A 24 4.57 -2.89 8.84
N GLY A 25 4.53 -4.19 9.04
CA GLY A 25 4.43 -4.77 10.39
C GLY A 25 5.54 -4.38 11.35
N GLY A 26 6.72 -4.03 10.82
CA GLY A 26 7.85 -3.58 11.61
C GLY A 26 7.88 -2.07 11.90
N GLU A 27 6.91 -1.32 11.39
CA GLU A 27 6.90 0.15 11.47
C GLU A 27 6.01 0.71 12.58
N GLY A 28 5.41 -0.17 13.39
CA GLY A 28 4.50 0.25 14.46
C GLY A 28 3.14 0.67 13.93
N ILE A 29 2.25 1.05 14.86
CA ILE A 29 0.86 1.42 14.54
C ILE A 29 0.82 2.62 13.59
N GLU A 30 1.64 3.63 13.84
CA GLU A 30 1.66 4.84 13.00
C GLU A 30 2.05 4.51 11.56
N GLY A 31 3.08 3.68 11.38
CA GLY A 31 3.54 3.28 10.06
C GLY A 31 2.51 2.42 9.34
N MET A 32 1.84 1.52 10.05
CA MET A 32 0.79 0.69 9.47
C MET A 32 -0.43 1.52 9.05
N ARG A 33 -0.85 2.48 9.88
CA ARG A 33 -1.94 3.40 9.52
C ARG A 33 -1.57 4.26 8.31
N ALA A 34 -0.31 4.69 8.24
CA ALA A 34 0.18 5.48 7.11
C ALA A 34 0.07 4.70 5.80
N VAL A 35 0.52 3.44 5.79
CA VAL A 35 0.43 2.58 4.60
C VAL A 35 -1.05 2.31 4.24
N ALA A 36 -1.88 2.01 5.23
CA ALA A 36 -3.31 1.81 5.01
C ALA A 36 -3.97 3.05 4.39
N SER A 37 -3.56 4.24 4.85
CA SER A 37 -4.08 5.51 4.34
C SER A 37 -3.72 5.71 2.86
N VAL A 38 -2.51 5.36 2.45
CA VAL A 38 -2.12 5.42 1.03
C VAL A 38 -3.03 4.53 0.18
N ILE A 39 -3.31 3.32 0.64
CA ILE A 39 -4.20 2.40 -0.08
C ILE A 39 -5.59 3.00 -0.23
N ILE A 40 -6.15 3.58 0.83
CA ILE A 40 -7.46 4.24 0.76
C ILE A 40 -7.40 5.46 -0.16
N ASN A 41 -6.36 6.28 -0.06
CA ASN A 41 -6.19 7.43 -0.96
C ASN A 41 -6.17 6.99 -2.43
N ARG A 42 -5.49 5.90 -2.75
CA ARG A 42 -5.48 5.35 -4.11
C ARG A 42 -6.88 4.93 -4.57
N SER A 43 -7.71 4.44 -3.65
CA SER A 43 -9.06 3.98 -3.98
C SER A 43 -10.06 5.14 -4.16
N THR A 44 -9.73 6.34 -3.67
CA THR A 44 -10.64 7.47 -3.66
C THR A 44 -10.17 8.66 -4.51
N VAL A 45 -8.91 8.67 -4.94
CA VAL A 45 -8.41 9.76 -5.79
C VAL A 45 -9.23 9.83 -7.08
N PRO A 46 -9.72 11.03 -7.47
CA PRO A 46 -10.68 11.13 -8.58
C PRO A 46 -10.03 11.28 -9.97
N TYR A 47 -8.72 11.08 -10.09
CA TYR A 47 -8.01 11.24 -11.36
C TYR A 47 -6.78 10.32 -11.41
N GLY A 48 -6.25 10.15 -12.61
CA GLY A 48 -5.03 9.39 -12.84
C GLY A 48 -5.22 7.89 -12.82
N GLU A 49 -4.10 7.17 -12.82
CA GLU A 49 -4.08 5.71 -12.91
C GLU A 49 -4.93 5.03 -11.84
N PHE A 50 -4.79 5.44 -10.58
CA PHE A 50 -5.50 4.77 -9.51
C PHE A 50 -7.02 5.00 -9.56
N ALA A 51 -7.47 6.13 -10.11
CA ALA A 51 -8.91 6.36 -10.31
C ALA A 51 -9.48 5.32 -11.29
N ARG A 52 -8.74 5.00 -12.34
CA ARG A 52 -9.15 3.97 -13.31
C ARG A 52 -9.14 2.58 -12.68
N ILE A 53 -8.09 2.26 -11.92
CA ILE A 53 -7.94 0.94 -11.27
C ILE A 53 -9.05 0.71 -10.25
N SER A 54 -9.32 1.70 -9.40
CA SER A 54 -10.31 1.57 -8.31
C SER A 54 -11.75 1.64 -8.80
N ASN A 55 -11.98 2.21 -9.97
CA ASN A 55 -13.30 2.35 -10.56
C ASN A 55 -14.38 2.79 -9.56
N GLY A 56 -14.09 3.87 -8.84
CA GLY A 56 -15.04 4.46 -7.90
C GLY A 56 -14.95 3.94 -6.47
N GLY A 57 -13.80 3.37 -6.07
CA GLY A 57 -13.57 3.05 -4.67
C GLY A 57 -13.28 1.59 -4.34
N ASP A 58 -12.95 0.78 -5.34
CA ASP A 58 -12.64 -0.64 -5.13
C ASP A 58 -11.25 -0.80 -4.51
N VAL A 59 -11.21 -0.96 -3.19
CA VAL A 59 -9.97 -1.15 -2.44
C VAL A 59 -9.27 -2.44 -2.85
N ARG A 60 -10.03 -3.51 -3.09
CA ARG A 60 -9.44 -4.79 -3.50
C ARG A 60 -8.71 -4.65 -4.83
N ALA A 61 -9.26 -3.90 -5.77
CA ALA A 61 -8.62 -3.67 -7.06
C ALA A 61 -7.28 -2.93 -6.88
N ILE A 62 -7.21 -1.98 -5.96
CA ILE A 62 -5.97 -1.28 -5.64
C ILE A 62 -4.94 -2.25 -5.05
N ILE A 63 -5.34 -3.07 -4.08
CA ILE A 63 -4.44 -4.02 -3.43
C ILE A 63 -3.90 -5.03 -4.45
N THR A 64 -4.76 -5.53 -5.33
CA THR A 64 -4.42 -6.61 -6.25
C THR A 64 -3.89 -6.14 -7.60
N GLN A 65 -3.70 -4.84 -7.78
CA GLN A 65 -3.13 -4.30 -9.01
C GLN A 65 -1.76 -4.96 -9.28
N PRO A 66 -1.54 -5.51 -10.48
CA PRO A 66 -0.28 -6.19 -10.78
C PRO A 66 0.95 -5.32 -10.49
N ASN A 67 1.96 -5.92 -9.88
CA ASN A 67 3.27 -5.32 -9.60
C ASN A 67 3.27 -4.15 -8.61
N GLN A 68 2.19 -3.91 -7.87
CA GLN A 68 2.17 -2.83 -6.86
C GLN A 68 2.78 -3.27 -5.53
N PHE A 69 2.51 -4.49 -5.11
CA PHE A 69 3.00 -4.98 -3.81
C PHE A 69 3.73 -6.30 -3.97
N THR A 70 5.01 -6.29 -3.62
CA THR A 70 5.84 -7.50 -3.62
C THR A 70 5.27 -8.59 -2.73
N CYS A 71 4.58 -8.20 -1.65
CA CYS A 71 3.94 -9.15 -0.74
C CYS A 71 2.87 -10.03 -1.39
N LEU A 72 2.32 -9.63 -2.54
CA LEU A 72 1.36 -10.45 -3.27
C LEU A 72 2.03 -11.44 -4.23
N LYS A 73 3.36 -11.37 -4.38
CA LYS A 73 4.10 -12.23 -5.29
C LYS A 73 4.70 -13.41 -4.54
N THR A 74 4.50 -14.62 -5.04
CA THR A 74 5.14 -15.83 -4.51
C THR A 74 6.55 -16.03 -5.08
N SER A 75 6.90 -15.29 -6.14
CA SER A 75 8.22 -15.36 -6.77
C SER A 75 8.69 -13.94 -7.10
N VAL A 76 9.93 -13.65 -6.78
CA VAL A 76 10.59 -12.37 -7.08
C VAL A 76 11.97 -12.69 -7.63
N GLY A 77 12.26 -12.19 -8.85
CA GLY A 77 13.55 -12.42 -9.49
C GLY A 77 13.90 -13.90 -9.69
N GLY A 78 12.89 -14.73 -9.93
CA GLY A 78 13.06 -16.17 -10.12
C GLY A 78 13.22 -16.98 -8.83
N GLN A 79 13.17 -16.33 -7.66
CA GLN A 79 13.30 -16.97 -6.37
C GLN A 79 11.97 -16.96 -5.63
N TYR A 80 11.70 -18.00 -4.83
CA TYR A 80 10.51 -18.02 -3.97
C TYR A 80 10.56 -16.88 -2.97
N ASN A 81 9.47 -16.14 -2.89
CA ASN A 81 9.33 -15.05 -1.93
C ASN A 81 8.59 -15.55 -0.69
N SER A 82 9.34 -15.84 0.38
CA SER A 82 8.73 -16.29 1.64
C SER A 82 7.96 -15.18 2.36
N GLN A 83 8.21 -13.90 2.03
CA GLN A 83 7.53 -12.74 2.59
C GLN A 83 6.31 -12.40 1.74
N ASN A 84 5.36 -13.32 1.65
CA ASN A 84 4.13 -13.13 0.87
C ASN A 84 2.91 -13.34 1.77
N VAL A 85 1.77 -12.84 1.32
CA VAL A 85 0.53 -12.83 2.12
C VAL A 85 0.02 -14.21 2.52
N TYR A 86 0.38 -15.25 1.78
CA TYR A 86 -0.05 -16.63 2.13
C TYR A 86 0.65 -17.14 3.38
N ASN A 87 1.85 -16.65 3.66
CA ASN A 87 2.64 -17.03 4.83
C ASN A 87 2.42 -16.10 6.02
N ILE A 88 1.63 -15.04 5.85
CA ILE A 88 1.39 -14.05 6.87
C ILE A 88 0.13 -14.40 7.65
N VAL A 89 0.23 -14.41 8.97
CA VAL A 89 -0.94 -14.58 9.86
C VAL A 89 -1.12 -13.27 10.62
N PRO A 90 -2.19 -12.51 10.33
CA PRO A 90 -2.40 -11.23 11.02
C PRO A 90 -2.71 -11.42 12.49
N GLU A 91 -2.39 -10.40 13.28
CA GLU A 91 -2.79 -10.26 14.66
C GLU A 91 -3.96 -9.26 14.73
N ASP A 92 -4.56 -9.13 15.91
CA ASP A 92 -5.73 -8.26 16.10
C ASP A 92 -5.49 -6.84 15.60
N ILE A 93 -4.30 -6.28 15.84
CA ILE A 93 -3.97 -4.92 15.42
C ILE A 93 -4.07 -4.74 13.90
N HIS A 94 -3.70 -5.74 13.12
CA HIS A 94 -3.75 -5.66 11.66
C HIS A 94 -5.20 -5.62 11.17
N TYR A 95 -6.08 -6.40 11.79
CA TYR A 95 -7.51 -6.36 11.47
C TYR A 95 -8.15 -5.04 11.91
N GLU A 96 -7.77 -4.52 13.07
CA GLU A 96 -8.27 -3.24 13.55
C GLU A 96 -7.93 -2.09 12.59
N ILE A 97 -6.69 -2.07 12.11
CA ILE A 97 -6.26 -1.04 11.16
C ILE A 97 -6.95 -1.22 9.80
N ALA A 98 -7.07 -2.47 9.33
CA ALA A 98 -7.81 -2.75 8.10
C ALA A 98 -9.26 -2.28 8.20
N ASP A 99 -9.94 -2.59 9.31
CA ASP A 99 -11.33 -2.16 9.55
C ASP A 99 -11.45 -0.64 9.59
N TRP A 100 -10.52 0.02 10.29
CA TRP A 100 -10.46 1.47 10.37
C TRP A 100 -10.34 2.12 8.98
N ALA A 101 -9.44 1.59 8.15
CA ALA A 101 -9.22 2.09 6.80
C ALA A 101 -10.41 1.78 5.89
N LEU A 102 -10.96 0.57 5.95
CA LEU A 102 -12.12 0.19 5.13
C LEU A 102 -13.38 0.98 5.48
N ALA A 103 -13.44 1.56 6.68
CA ALA A 103 -14.50 2.49 7.05
C ALA A 103 -14.31 3.89 6.44
N GLY A 104 -13.23 4.11 5.68
CA GLY A 104 -12.95 5.38 5.00
C GLY A 104 -12.02 6.30 5.76
N ASN A 105 -11.41 5.85 6.86
CA ASN A 105 -10.51 6.68 7.64
C ASN A 105 -9.12 6.71 7.04
N THR A 106 -8.46 7.87 7.16
CA THR A 106 -7.07 8.06 6.78
C THR A 106 -6.36 8.88 7.84
N ASP A 107 -5.03 8.75 7.89
CA ASP A 107 -4.20 9.48 8.85
C ASP A 107 -3.71 10.78 8.20
N SER A 108 -3.92 11.91 8.88
CA SER A 108 -3.50 13.22 8.39
C SER A 108 -1.99 13.33 8.19
N SER A 109 -1.20 12.49 8.85
CA SER A 109 0.25 12.50 8.72
C SER A 109 0.74 12.23 7.30
N VAL A 110 -0.06 11.56 6.48
CA VAL A 110 0.28 11.30 5.07
C VAL A 110 -0.55 12.12 4.09
N GLY A 111 -1.53 12.90 4.58
CA GLY A 111 -2.36 13.75 3.72
C GLY A 111 -2.95 12.96 2.55
N ASN A 112 -2.78 13.47 1.34
CA ASN A 112 -3.26 12.83 0.11
C ASN A 112 -2.21 11.95 -0.57
N SER A 113 -1.17 11.51 0.15
CA SER A 113 -0.09 10.71 -0.41
C SER A 113 -0.61 9.47 -1.14
N LEU A 114 -0.07 9.23 -2.32
CA LEU A 114 -0.39 8.06 -3.15
C LEU A 114 0.76 7.08 -3.28
N PHE A 115 1.96 7.47 -2.86
CA PHE A 115 3.17 6.66 -3.02
C PHE A 115 3.96 6.63 -1.73
N TYR A 116 4.65 5.52 -1.49
CA TYR A 116 5.59 5.41 -0.40
C TYR A 116 6.68 4.40 -0.75
N PHE A 117 7.85 4.57 -0.15
CA PHE A 117 8.90 3.57 -0.22
C PHE A 117 9.92 3.82 0.90
N ASN A 118 10.73 2.80 1.18
CA ASN A 118 11.87 2.91 2.08
C ASN A 118 13.11 3.17 1.23
N PRO A 119 13.76 4.34 1.33
CA PRO A 119 14.95 4.64 0.53
C PRO A 119 16.23 3.99 1.09
N TYR A 120 16.14 3.31 2.25
CA TYR A 120 17.30 2.79 2.96
C TYR A 120 18.39 3.85 3.16
N SER A 121 17.95 5.07 3.50
CA SER A 121 18.78 6.26 3.64
C SER A 121 18.21 7.14 4.76
N LEU A 122 19.05 8.03 5.32
CA LEU A 122 18.64 8.96 6.36
C LEU A 122 17.73 10.06 5.83
N THR A 123 17.74 10.31 4.51
CA THR A 123 16.93 11.37 3.90
C THR A 123 16.04 10.81 2.82
N CYS A 124 14.89 11.46 2.63
CA CYS A 124 13.97 11.13 1.55
C CYS A 124 14.34 11.90 0.29
N PRO A 125 14.35 11.25 -0.89
CA PRO A 125 14.37 11.98 -2.15
C PRO A 125 13.19 12.95 -2.23
N ASN A 126 13.37 14.09 -2.90
CA ASN A 126 12.30 15.08 -3.04
C ASN A 126 11.15 14.59 -3.90
N TYR A 127 11.42 13.68 -4.83
CA TYR A 127 10.43 13.18 -5.77
C TYR A 127 10.41 11.67 -5.79
N PHE A 128 9.23 11.10 -5.98
CA PHE A 128 9.05 9.69 -6.29
C PHE A 128 9.55 9.45 -7.71
N PRO A 129 10.08 8.26 -8.03
CA PRO A 129 10.58 7.99 -9.39
C PRO A 129 9.61 8.44 -10.47
N THR A 130 10.14 9.02 -11.58
CA THR A 130 9.39 9.62 -12.69
C THR A 130 8.61 10.89 -12.33
N ASN A 131 8.90 11.50 -11.18
CA ASN A 131 8.29 12.76 -10.72
C ASN A 131 6.76 12.73 -10.57
N ILE A 132 6.18 11.55 -10.41
CA ILE A 132 4.73 11.41 -10.20
C ILE A 132 4.30 11.75 -8.77
N GLY A 133 5.27 11.82 -7.86
CA GLY A 133 5.03 12.19 -6.47
C GLY A 133 6.05 13.20 -5.96
N VAL A 134 5.63 14.09 -5.08
CA VAL A 134 6.49 15.03 -4.36
C VAL A 134 6.44 14.70 -2.87
N ILE A 135 7.58 14.80 -2.19
CA ILE A 135 7.68 14.44 -0.77
C ILE A 135 6.64 15.19 0.06
N TYR A 136 5.93 14.47 0.91
CA TYR A 136 4.99 15.01 1.87
C TYR A 136 5.49 14.85 3.30
N ASN A 137 5.87 13.62 3.68
CA ASN A 137 6.31 13.33 5.05
C ASN A 137 7.12 12.05 5.08
N ARG A 138 7.84 11.87 6.18
CA ARG A 138 8.50 10.60 6.50
C ARG A 138 7.93 10.07 7.81
N ILE A 139 7.58 8.79 7.82
CA ILE A 139 7.10 8.10 9.01
C ILE A 139 7.92 6.82 9.14
N GLY A 140 8.72 6.74 10.21
CA GLY A 140 9.66 5.64 10.37
C GLY A 140 10.64 5.58 9.21
N LYS A 141 10.72 4.43 8.56
CA LYS A 141 11.63 4.20 7.43
C LYS A 141 11.01 4.55 6.07
N HIS A 142 9.73 4.87 6.04
CA HIS A 142 9.02 5.13 4.79
C HIS A 142 8.89 6.62 4.50
N CYS A 143 9.19 6.98 3.25
CA CYS A 143 8.93 8.32 2.70
C CYS A 143 7.59 8.29 1.97
N PHE A 144 6.75 9.29 2.19
CA PHE A 144 5.39 9.35 1.62
C PHE A 144 5.29 10.54 0.67
N TYR A 145 4.63 10.34 -0.46
CA TYR A 145 4.62 11.29 -1.58
C TYR A 145 3.22 11.62 -2.04
N SER A 146 2.94 12.92 -2.17
CA SER A 146 1.70 13.42 -2.74
C SER A 146 1.75 13.43 -4.27
N PRO A 147 0.61 13.27 -4.96
CA PRO A 147 0.60 13.27 -6.42
C PRO A 147 0.96 14.65 -6.99
N THR A 148 1.69 14.62 -8.09
CA THR A 148 2.06 15.80 -8.87
C THR A 148 1.19 15.93 -10.12
N GLN A 149 1.41 16.98 -10.92
CA GLN A 149 0.75 17.11 -12.22
C GLN A 149 1.11 15.92 -13.14
N ALA A 150 2.33 15.41 -13.04
CA ALA A 150 2.73 14.24 -13.82
C ALA A 150 1.87 13.00 -13.50
N TYR A 151 1.48 12.82 -12.24
CA TYR A 151 0.55 11.75 -11.87
C TYR A 151 -0.83 11.96 -12.53
N LYS A 152 -1.33 13.21 -12.57
CA LYS A 152 -2.63 13.50 -13.18
C LYS A 152 -2.67 13.11 -14.64
N ASN A 153 -1.54 13.11 -15.31
CA ASN A 153 -1.42 12.74 -16.71
C ASN A 153 -1.26 11.21 -16.91
N THR A 154 -1.29 10.44 -15.84
CA THR A 154 -1.28 8.98 -15.95
C THR A 154 -2.69 8.43 -16.20
#